data_e968b6eced6be0088d5832c961a01bed
#
_entry.id   e968b6eced6be0088d5832c961a01bed
#
_cell.length_a   1.000
_cell.length_b   1.000
_cell.length_c   1.000
_cell.angle_alpha   90.00
_cell.angle_beta   90.00
_cell.angle_gamma   90.00
#
_symmetry.space_group_name_H-M   'P 1'
#
loop_
_entity.id
_entity.type
_entity.pdbx_description
1 polymer ?
#
loop_
_entity_poly.entity_id
_entity_poly.type
_entity_poly.pdbx_seq_one_letter_code
_entity_poly.pdbx_strand_id
1 'polypeptide(L)'
;MRLWAWSWACILTLVLSAAAACESTPQAKFVEAHPSQMPEGQGWPGVYYNPVYGHLHMVEKDGNVSGRWKRTDGSHWGELSGTVTGNVLHFTWKEHKVSAIGPSAESHGTGVFAYKLGEGDIPELDGQYAIEGSASVGDWRCIKQLNTKPDPNSINGDNPGETPGWQDKWK
;
A
#
# COMPACT_ATOMS: atom_id res chain seq x y z
N MET A 1 44.60 -46.06 -61.36
CA MET A 1 43.22 -45.60 -61.28
C MET A 1 42.99 -45.05 -59.87
N ARG A 2 42.63 -43.78 -59.76
CA ARG A 2 42.65 -43.04 -58.53
C ARG A 2 41.24 -43.05 -57.92
N LEU A 3 41.09 -43.52 -56.68
CA LEU A 3 39.89 -43.46 -55.90
C LEU A 3 39.99 -42.25 -54.98
N TRP A 4 39.07 -41.27 -55.13
CA TRP A 4 38.94 -40.13 -54.26
C TRP A 4 37.87 -40.43 -53.21
N ALA A 5 38.30 -40.49 -51.96
CA ALA A 5 37.40 -40.55 -50.83
C ALA A 5 37.07 -39.11 -50.35
N TRP A 6 35.80 -38.77 -50.38
CA TRP A 6 35.31 -37.54 -49.86
C TRP A 6 34.85 -37.77 -48.41
N SER A 7 35.56 -37.11 -47.52
CA SER A 7 35.29 -37.11 -46.08
C SER A 7 34.25 -36.01 -45.80
N TRP A 8 33.08 -36.41 -45.38
CA TRP A 8 32.05 -35.47 -44.92
C TRP A 8 32.23 -35.24 -43.43
N ALA A 9 32.72 -34.08 -43.02
CA ALA A 9 32.77 -33.65 -41.64
C ALA A 9 31.39 -33.11 -41.24
N CYS A 10 30.66 -33.84 -40.42
CA CYS A 10 29.45 -33.35 -39.75
C CYS A 10 29.83 -32.37 -38.64
N ILE A 11 29.59 -31.09 -38.88
CA ILE A 11 29.69 -30.07 -37.85
C ILE A 11 28.36 -30.10 -37.06
N LEU A 12 28.43 -30.66 -35.85
CA LEU A 12 27.34 -30.67 -34.91
C LEU A 12 27.31 -29.31 -34.18
N THR A 13 26.49 -28.38 -34.65
CA THR A 13 26.26 -27.11 -33.95
C THR A 13 25.30 -27.34 -32.77
N LEU A 14 25.90 -27.34 -31.56
CA LEU A 14 25.18 -27.39 -30.29
C LEU A 14 24.54 -26.01 -30.04
N VAL A 15 23.24 -25.86 -30.32
CA VAL A 15 22.47 -24.68 -29.95
C VAL A 15 22.16 -24.73 -28.46
N LEU A 16 22.93 -23.99 -27.67
CA LEU A 16 22.67 -23.79 -26.25
C LEU A 16 21.45 -22.85 -26.10
N SER A 17 20.26 -23.42 -25.95
CA SER A 17 19.04 -22.65 -25.59
C SER A 17 19.15 -22.21 -24.14
N ALA A 18 19.54 -20.96 -23.91
CA ALA A 18 19.42 -20.30 -22.61
C ALA A 18 17.91 -20.09 -22.34
N ALA A 19 17.32 -20.99 -21.57
CA ALA A 19 16.00 -20.75 -20.98
C ALA A 19 16.16 -19.63 -19.95
N ALA A 20 15.71 -18.42 -20.29
CA ALA A 20 15.52 -17.36 -19.32
C ALA A 20 14.40 -17.81 -18.37
N ALA A 21 14.78 -18.33 -17.21
CA ALA A 21 13.85 -18.53 -16.11
C ALA A 21 13.37 -17.13 -15.68
N CYS A 22 12.14 -16.76 -16.07
CA CYS A 22 11.45 -15.65 -15.44
C CYS A 22 11.18 -16.09 -14.00
N GLU A 23 12.00 -15.66 -13.06
CA GLU A 23 11.68 -15.73 -11.64
C GLU A 23 10.46 -14.84 -11.42
N SER A 24 9.29 -15.45 -11.26
CA SER A 24 8.09 -14.74 -10.86
C SER A 24 8.29 -14.27 -9.42
N THR A 25 8.39 -12.96 -9.23
CA THR A 25 8.41 -12.35 -7.90
C THR A 25 7.15 -12.82 -7.12
N PRO A 26 7.30 -13.25 -5.85
CA PRO A 26 6.15 -13.65 -5.04
C PRO A 26 5.14 -12.51 -4.98
N GLN A 27 3.91 -12.77 -5.42
CA GLN A 27 2.84 -11.79 -5.37
C GLN A 27 1.91 -12.11 -4.21
N ALA A 28 1.66 -11.13 -3.36
CA ALA A 28 0.71 -11.25 -2.26
C ALA A 28 -0.70 -11.49 -2.81
N LYS A 29 -1.42 -12.42 -2.17
CA LYS A 29 -2.83 -12.69 -2.46
C LYS A 29 -3.68 -12.09 -1.36
N PHE A 30 -4.40 -11.03 -1.66
CA PHE A 30 -5.42 -10.47 -0.78
C PHE A 30 -6.65 -11.38 -0.73
N VAL A 31 -7.36 -11.33 0.39
CA VAL A 31 -8.73 -11.85 0.44
C VAL A 31 -9.56 -11.03 -0.55
N GLU A 32 -10.31 -11.71 -1.39
CA GLU A 32 -11.09 -11.06 -2.44
C GLU A 32 -12.17 -10.16 -1.81
N ALA A 33 -12.02 -8.85 -2.02
CA ALA A 33 -13.03 -7.87 -1.63
C ALA A 33 -14.01 -7.70 -2.80
N HIS A 34 -15.25 -8.14 -2.60
CA HIS A 34 -16.30 -7.98 -3.60
C HIS A 34 -16.91 -6.58 -3.50
N PRO A 35 -16.78 -5.73 -4.54
CA PRO A 35 -17.38 -4.41 -4.53
C PRO A 35 -18.90 -4.46 -4.39
N SER A 36 -19.44 -3.66 -3.51
CA SER A 36 -20.85 -3.40 -3.33
C SER A 36 -21.13 -1.89 -3.36
N GLN A 37 -22.38 -1.51 -3.27
CA GLN A 37 -22.72 -0.10 -3.20
C GLN A 37 -22.22 0.49 -1.88
N MET A 38 -21.66 1.73 -1.95
CA MET A 38 -21.33 2.49 -0.74
C MET A 38 -22.61 2.71 0.09
N PRO A 39 -22.59 2.53 1.41
CA PRO A 39 -23.73 2.83 2.27
C PRO A 39 -24.21 4.28 2.08
N GLU A 40 -25.53 4.47 2.10
CA GLU A 40 -26.14 5.78 1.85
C GLU A 40 -25.63 6.84 2.81
N GLY A 41 -25.33 8.02 2.30
CA GLY A 41 -24.78 9.15 3.08
C GLY A 41 -23.34 8.97 3.55
N GLN A 42 -22.66 7.88 3.16
CA GLN A 42 -21.29 7.60 3.51
C GLN A 42 -20.32 7.93 2.38
N GLY A 43 -19.03 7.99 2.73
CA GLY A 43 -17.96 8.24 1.77
C GLY A 43 -16.57 8.04 2.39
N TRP A 44 -15.60 7.95 1.53
CA TRP A 44 -14.19 7.71 1.89
C TRP A 44 -13.53 8.83 2.71
N PRO A 45 -13.84 10.13 2.50
CA PRO A 45 -13.22 11.17 3.29
C PRO A 45 -13.50 11.04 4.78
N GLY A 46 -12.45 11.18 5.59
CA GLY A 46 -12.56 11.09 7.03
C GLY A 46 -11.23 10.83 7.71
N VAL A 47 -11.28 10.76 9.03
CA VAL A 47 -10.16 10.29 9.85
C VAL A 47 -10.53 8.92 10.39
N TYR A 48 -9.63 7.96 10.22
CA TYR A 48 -9.80 6.58 10.64
C TYR A 48 -8.70 6.22 11.62
N TYR A 49 -9.03 5.55 12.71
CA TYR A 49 -8.09 5.20 13.75
C TYR A 49 -7.80 3.70 13.80
N ASN A 50 -6.53 3.39 13.97
CA ASN A 50 -6.04 2.05 14.29
C ASN A 50 -5.01 2.15 15.42
N PRO A 51 -5.01 1.25 16.42
CA PRO A 51 -4.06 1.32 17.55
C PRO A 51 -2.58 1.25 17.17
N VAL A 52 -2.24 0.60 16.05
CA VAL A 52 -0.86 0.45 15.56
C VAL A 52 -0.50 1.55 14.58
N TYR A 53 -1.35 1.73 13.55
CA TYR A 53 -1.08 2.68 12.45
C TYR A 53 -1.51 4.12 12.76
N GLY A 54 -2.17 4.34 13.91
CA GLY A 54 -2.60 5.67 14.35
C GLY A 54 -3.75 6.22 13.53
N HIS A 55 -3.73 7.53 13.29
CA HIS A 55 -4.78 8.23 12.55
C HIS A 55 -4.43 8.31 11.06
N LEU A 56 -5.31 7.75 10.23
CA LEU A 56 -5.29 7.84 8.78
C LEU A 56 -6.27 8.93 8.34
N HIS A 57 -5.77 10.03 7.81
CA HIS A 57 -6.55 11.12 7.23
C HIS A 57 -6.73 10.87 5.74
N MET A 58 -7.97 10.66 5.29
CA MET A 58 -8.30 10.39 3.90
C MET A 58 -9.14 11.51 3.29
N VAL A 59 -8.82 11.85 2.05
CA VAL A 59 -9.57 12.78 1.19
C VAL A 59 -9.83 12.12 -0.15
N GLU A 60 -10.89 12.58 -0.82
CA GLU A 60 -11.28 12.09 -2.15
C GLU A 60 -11.39 13.26 -3.10
N LYS A 61 -10.85 13.07 -4.30
CA LYS A 61 -10.97 14.00 -5.40
C LYS A 61 -11.09 13.24 -6.73
N ASP A 62 -12.14 13.52 -7.47
CA ASP A 62 -12.36 12.95 -8.82
C ASP A 62 -12.30 11.41 -8.85
N GLY A 63 -12.86 10.74 -7.84
CA GLY A 63 -12.88 9.28 -7.71
C GLY A 63 -11.54 8.65 -7.26
N ASN A 64 -10.55 9.48 -6.95
CA ASN A 64 -9.29 9.04 -6.36
C ASN A 64 -9.27 9.37 -4.88
N VAL A 65 -8.91 8.39 -4.07
CA VAL A 65 -8.70 8.56 -2.63
C VAL A 65 -7.22 8.68 -2.36
N SER A 66 -6.84 9.66 -1.56
CA SER A 66 -5.50 9.79 -1.03
C SER A 66 -5.55 9.96 0.48
N GLY A 67 -4.50 9.56 1.17
CA GLY A 67 -4.43 9.68 2.62
C GLY A 67 -3.02 9.70 3.15
N ARG A 68 -2.90 10.18 4.39
CA ARG A 68 -1.66 10.13 5.18
C ARG A 68 -1.96 9.64 6.58
N TRP A 69 -0.99 8.92 7.14
CA TRP A 69 -1.07 8.44 8.52
C TRP A 69 0.27 8.62 9.24
N LYS A 70 0.20 8.61 10.55
CA LYS A 70 1.38 8.53 11.42
C LYS A 70 1.12 7.49 12.49
N ARG A 71 2.07 6.58 12.69
CA ARG A 71 1.95 5.53 13.70
C ARG A 71 1.80 6.14 15.09
N THR A 72 1.08 5.45 15.96
CA THR A 72 0.79 5.92 17.32
C THR A 72 2.05 6.19 18.13
N ASP A 73 3.12 5.42 17.90
CA ASP A 73 4.43 5.58 18.53
C ASP A 73 5.30 6.68 17.88
N GLY A 74 4.80 7.30 16.80
CA GLY A 74 5.52 8.33 16.07
C GLY A 74 6.71 7.84 15.24
N SER A 75 6.98 6.54 15.22
CA SER A 75 8.16 5.95 14.57
C SER A 75 8.12 5.99 13.04
N HIS A 76 6.92 6.03 12.47
CA HIS A 76 6.70 6.04 11.01
C HIS A 76 5.54 6.96 10.65
N TRP A 77 5.60 7.50 9.45
CA TRP A 77 4.48 8.13 8.77
C TRP A 77 4.37 7.58 7.35
N GLY A 78 3.20 7.68 6.75
CA GLY A 78 3.04 7.18 5.40
C GLY A 78 1.95 7.87 4.62
N GLU A 79 1.89 7.53 3.35
CA GLU A 79 0.89 8.03 2.41
C GLU A 79 0.35 6.89 1.55
N LEU A 80 -0.91 7.00 1.19
CA LEU A 80 -1.57 6.10 0.26
C LEU A 80 -2.31 6.87 -0.83
N SER A 81 -2.47 6.21 -1.97
CA SER A 81 -3.30 6.71 -3.07
C SER A 81 -3.91 5.53 -3.81
N GLY A 82 -5.17 5.66 -4.21
CA GLY A 82 -5.86 4.57 -4.87
C GLY A 82 -7.16 4.97 -5.53
N THR A 83 -7.78 3.99 -6.18
CA THR A 83 -9.04 4.12 -6.91
C THR A 83 -10.14 3.32 -6.24
N VAL A 84 -11.36 3.84 -6.30
CA VAL A 84 -12.53 3.22 -5.68
C VAL A 84 -13.40 2.51 -6.72
N THR A 85 -13.99 1.39 -6.29
CA THR A 85 -15.07 0.71 -7.00
C THR A 85 -16.14 0.36 -5.97
N GLY A 86 -17.23 1.10 -5.97
CA GLY A 86 -18.24 0.98 -4.93
C GLY A 86 -17.68 1.25 -3.54
N ASN A 87 -17.79 0.28 -2.64
CA ASN A 87 -17.25 0.35 -1.28
C ASN A 87 -15.84 -0.26 -1.13
N VAL A 88 -15.13 -0.52 -2.23
CA VAL A 88 -13.76 -1.07 -2.22
C VAL A 88 -12.77 -0.05 -2.76
N LEU A 89 -11.69 0.18 -2.02
CA LEU A 89 -10.53 0.99 -2.40
C LEU A 89 -9.34 0.08 -2.61
N HIS A 90 -8.78 0.07 -3.81
CA HIS A 90 -7.46 -0.49 -4.09
C HIS A 90 -6.43 0.63 -4.07
N PHE A 91 -5.36 0.46 -3.31
CA PHE A 91 -4.37 1.52 -3.13
C PHE A 91 -2.92 1.02 -3.20
N THR A 92 -2.03 1.92 -3.54
CA THR A 92 -0.60 1.82 -3.26
C THR A 92 -0.28 2.63 -2.02
N TRP A 93 0.75 2.24 -1.30
CA TRP A 93 1.18 2.95 -0.11
C TRP A 93 2.70 3.04 -0.04
N LYS A 94 3.17 4.07 0.66
CA LYS A 94 4.56 4.25 1.05
C LYS A 94 4.62 4.68 2.51
N GLU A 95 5.50 4.07 3.28
CA GLU A 95 5.74 4.40 4.68
C GLU A 95 7.20 4.77 4.88
N HIS A 96 7.46 5.82 5.65
CA HIS A 96 8.76 6.36 5.95
C HIS A 96 9.06 6.20 7.43
N LYS A 97 10.25 5.71 7.74
CA LYS A 97 10.74 5.66 9.11
C LYS A 97 11.29 7.01 9.52
N VAL A 98 10.78 7.54 10.64
CA VAL A 98 11.24 8.82 11.21
C VAL A 98 12.70 8.75 11.58
N SER A 99 13.47 9.79 11.22
CA SER A 99 14.91 9.89 11.52
C SER A 99 15.81 8.81 10.91
N ALA A 100 15.33 8.10 9.87
CA ALA A 100 16.15 7.15 9.12
C ALA A 100 16.47 7.69 7.72
N ILE A 101 17.65 7.34 7.20
CA ILE A 101 18.12 7.73 5.87
C ILE A 101 18.55 6.47 5.11
N GLY A 102 18.29 6.46 3.80
CA GLY A 102 18.70 5.40 2.90
C GLY A 102 17.57 4.41 2.56
N PRO A 103 17.85 3.36 1.80
CA PRO A 103 16.83 2.44 1.28
C PRO A 103 15.99 1.72 2.35
N SER A 104 16.56 1.51 3.54
CA SER A 104 15.85 0.90 4.67
C SER A 104 14.94 1.86 5.44
N ALA A 105 14.93 3.16 5.06
CA ALA A 105 14.06 4.16 5.65
C ALA A 105 12.66 4.17 5.05
N GLU A 106 12.45 3.49 3.93
CA GLU A 106 11.18 3.44 3.22
C GLU A 106 10.71 2.00 3.05
N SER A 107 9.39 1.82 3.14
CA SER A 107 8.67 0.61 2.75
C SER A 107 7.51 1.01 1.86
N HIS A 108 7.17 0.18 0.89
CA HIS A 108 6.05 0.45 -0.02
C HIS A 108 5.36 -0.85 -0.42
N GLY A 109 4.17 -0.71 -0.96
CA GLY A 109 3.39 -1.86 -1.38
C GLY A 109 2.00 -1.49 -1.84
N THR A 110 1.13 -2.48 -1.80
CA THR A 110 -0.28 -2.35 -2.21
C THR A 110 -1.21 -2.75 -1.08
N GLY A 111 -2.48 -2.36 -1.19
CA GLY A 111 -3.50 -2.76 -0.23
C GLY A 111 -4.90 -2.62 -0.78
N VAL A 112 -5.84 -3.12 0.02
CA VAL A 112 -7.27 -3.04 -0.25
C VAL A 112 -8.01 -2.70 1.03
N PHE A 113 -8.96 -1.78 0.95
CA PHE A 113 -9.96 -1.52 2.00
C PHE A 113 -11.36 -1.81 1.49
N ALA A 114 -12.16 -2.51 2.29
CA ALA A 114 -13.61 -2.56 2.14
C ALA A 114 -14.25 -1.64 3.19
N TYR A 115 -15.03 -0.67 2.73
CA TYR A 115 -15.82 0.20 3.60
C TYR A 115 -17.08 -0.53 4.04
N LYS A 116 -17.35 -0.55 5.33
CA LYS A 116 -18.55 -1.15 5.92
C LYS A 116 -19.06 -0.33 7.09
N LEU A 117 -20.29 -0.59 7.49
CA LEU A 117 -20.82 -0.12 8.78
C LEU A 117 -20.61 -1.24 9.80
N GLY A 118 -19.97 -0.89 10.91
CA GLY A 118 -19.78 -1.75 12.06
C GLY A 118 -20.91 -1.62 13.07
N GLU A 119 -20.62 -1.95 14.30
CA GLU A 119 -21.59 -1.84 15.43
C GLU A 119 -22.01 -0.40 15.63
N GLY A 120 -23.33 -0.17 15.78
CA GLY A 120 -23.90 1.18 15.92
C GLY A 120 -23.78 2.05 14.69
N ASP A 121 -23.74 1.45 13.50
CA ASP A 121 -23.59 2.13 12.21
C ASP A 121 -22.33 3.00 12.09
N ILE A 122 -21.30 2.68 12.90
CA ILE A 122 -20.02 3.39 12.84
C ILE A 122 -19.25 2.89 11.62
N PRO A 123 -18.80 3.79 10.73
CA PRO A 123 -18.02 3.38 9.58
C PRO A 123 -16.67 2.78 9.94
N GLU A 124 -16.34 1.67 9.28
CA GLU A 124 -15.09 0.95 9.43
C GLU A 124 -14.44 0.67 8.07
N LEU A 125 -13.13 0.62 8.07
CA LEU A 125 -12.33 0.07 6.98
C LEU A 125 -11.84 -1.31 7.41
N ASP A 126 -12.23 -2.33 6.68
CA ASP A 126 -11.70 -3.69 6.81
C ASP A 126 -10.74 -3.94 5.66
N GLY A 127 -9.48 -4.13 5.95
CA GLY A 127 -8.50 -4.15 4.87
C GLY A 127 -7.26 -4.95 5.12
N GLN A 128 -6.51 -5.06 4.07
CA GLN A 128 -5.25 -5.79 4.02
C GLN A 128 -4.21 -4.99 3.23
N TYR A 129 -2.95 -5.21 3.57
CA TYR A 129 -1.81 -4.65 2.83
C TYR A 129 -0.72 -5.71 2.64
N ALA A 130 0.09 -5.51 1.61
CA ALA A 130 1.28 -6.29 1.35
C ALA A 130 2.46 -5.36 1.05
N ILE A 131 3.63 -5.76 1.51
CA ILE A 131 4.89 -5.11 1.14
C ILE A 131 5.33 -5.64 -0.23
N GLU A 132 5.83 -4.78 -1.10
CA GLU A 132 6.32 -5.18 -2.40
C GLU A 132 7.43 -6.24 -2.29
N GLY A 133 7.35 -7.26 -3.14
CA GLY A 133 8.27 -8.42 -3.10
C GLY A 133 7.99 -9.43 -1.99
N SER A 134 6.93 -9.24 -1.19
CA SER A 134 6.51 -10.18 -0.14
C SER A 134 5.23 -10.91 -0.55
N ALA A 135 5.16 -12.21 -0.23
CA ALA A 135 3.92 -12.97 -0.31
C ALA A 135 3.03 -12.82 0.94
N SER A 136 3.54 -12.19 2.00
CA SER A 136 2.83 -12.01 3.26
C SER A 136 1.87 -10.84 3.17
N VAL A 137 0.69 -11.02 3.74
CA VAL A 137 -0.38 -10.01 3.84
C VAL A 137 -0.60 -9.69 5.31
N GLY A 138 -0.66 -8.40 5.63
CA GLY A 138 -1.02 -7.90 6.95
C GLY A 138 -2.44 -7.35 6.97
N ASP A 139 -3.10 -7.42 8.12
CA ASP A 139 -4.41 -6.82 8.31
C ASP A 139 -4.28 -5.32 8.67
N TRP A 140 -5.18 -4.52 8.12
CA TRP A 140 -5.29 -3.11 8.44
C TRP A 140 -6.75 -2.72 8.60
N ARG A 141 -7.22 -2.72 9.84
CA ARG A 141 -8.60 -2.35 10.19
C ARG A 141 -8.62 -1.01 10.89
N CYS A 142 -9.55 -0.14 10.53
CA CYS A 142 -9.67 1.19 11.09
C CYS A 142 -11.13 1.55 11.37
N ILE A 143 -11.35 2.36 12.41
CA ILE A 143 -12.67 2.87 12.80
C ILE A 143 -12.72 4.37 12.54
N LYS A 144 -13.77 4.86 11.86
CA LYS A 144 -13.93 6.27 11.53
C LYS A 144 -14.17 7.12 12.79
N GLN A 145 -13.47 8.24 12.87
CA GLN A 145 -13.62 9.23 13.93
C GLN A 145 -14.65 10.28 13.48
N LEU A 146 -15.89 10.17 13.96
CA LEU A 146 -17.04 10.92 13.43
C LEU A 146 -16.93 12.43 13.57
N ASN A 147 -16.23 12.93 14.60
CA ASN A 147 -16.14 14.35 14.90
C ASN A 147 -14.82 15.01 14.44
N THR A 148 -14.05 14.32 13.61
CA THR A 148 -12.73 14.77 13.17
C THR A 148 -12.74 15.01 11.68
N LYS A 149 -12.32 16.21 11.26
CA LYS A 149 -12.14 16.51 9.83
C LYS A 149 -10.78 16.02 9.35
N PRO A 150 -10.71 15.41 8.16
CA PRO A 150 -9.44 14.98 7.60
C PRO A 150 -8.59 16.18 7.19
N ASP A 151 -7.33 16.16 7.57
CA ASP A 151 -6.28 17.06 7.12
C ASP A 151 -4.98 16.26 6.91
N PRO A 152 -4.77 15.70 5.72
CA PRO A 152 -3.54 14.96 5.41
C PRO A 152 -2.27 15.82 5.54
N ASN A 153 -2.38 17.15 5.39
CA ASN A 153 -1.23 18.05 5.50
C ASN A 153 -0.76 18.25 6.95
N SER A 154 -1.61 17.92 7.93
CA SER A 154 -1.21 17.92 9.35
C SER A 154 -0.24 16.76 9.69
N ILE A 155 -0.15 15.77 8.81
CA ILE A 155 0.78 14.64 8.93
C ILE A 155 2.02 14.98 8.12
N ASN A 156 2.98 15.58 8.79
CA ASN A 156 4.27 15.92 8.20
C ASN A 156 5.28 14.82 8.49
N GLY A 157 6.09 14.55 7.47
CA GLY A 157 7.32 13.78 7.64
C GLY A 157 8.29 14.53 8.54
N ASP A 158 9.49 13.99 8.66
CA ASP A 158 10.57 14.50 9.48
C ASP A 158 11.01 15.93 9.12
N ASN A 159 10.28 16.93 9.61
CA ASN A 159 10.88 18.23 9.83
C ASN A 159 11.35 18.26 11.29
N PRO A 160 12.65 18.08 11.55
CA PRO A 160 13.18 18.13 12.95
C PRO A 160 13.03 19.50 13.62
N GLY A 161 12.26 20.44 13.04
CA GLY A 161 11.97 21.76 13.55
C GLY A 161 10.50 22.10 13.74
N GLU A 162 9.58 21.30 13.24
CA GLU A 162 8.14 21.55 13.46
C GLU A 162 7.63 20.72 14.64
N THR A 163 7.64 21.31 15.81
CA THR A 163 6.86 20.85 16.96
C THR A 163 5.38 20.80 16.55
N PRO A 164 4.69 19.64 16.66
CA PRO A 164 3.26 19.59 16.38
C PRO A 164 2.55 20.68 17.16
N GLY A 165 1.76 21.52 16.50
CA GLY A 165 1.10 22.71 17.08
C GLY A 165 0.08 22.47 18.21
N TRP A 166 0.06 21.24 18.79
CA TRP A 166 -0.69 20.94 20.00
C TRP A 166 0.08 21.30 21.29
N GLN A 167 1.41 21.52 21.24
CA GLN A 167 2.18 21.93 22.42
C GLN A 167 1.94 23.39 22.82
N ASP A 168 1.39 24.22 21.92
CA ASP A 168 1.11 25.64 22.23
C ASP A 168 -0.22 25.87 22.95
N LYS A 169 -1.03 24.84 23.15
CA LYS A 169 -2.35 24.97 23.82
C LYS A 169 -2.34 24.85 25.34
N TRP A 170 -1.19 24.65 25.95
CA TRP A 170 -1.07 24.42 27.39
C TRP A 170 -0.16 25.45 28.11
N LYS A 171 -0.11 26.68 27.58
CA LYS A 171 0.46 27.84 28.31
C LYS A 171 -0.64 28.80 28.74
#